data_4ca4e8f20a2ecceb0a38380b31187c2e
#
_entry.id   4ca4e8f20a2ecceb0a38380b31187c2e
#
_cell.length_a   1.000
_cell.length_b   1.000
_cell.length_c   1.000
_cell.angle_alpha   90.00
_cell.angle_beta   90.00
_cell.angle_gamma   90.00
#
_symmetry.space_group_name_H-M   'P 1'
#
loop_
_entity.id
_entity.type
_entity.pdbx_description
1 polymer ?
#
loop_
_entity_poly.entity_id
_entity_poly.type
_entity_poly.pdbx_seq_one_letter_code
_entity_poly.pdbx_strand_id
1 'polypeptide(L)'
;MTETCFSPSVVSEAVELLARYGAEMKICAGGTDLFVMMRKGKADARYLLNLSELDLSYVRKNKDGSLAIGAMMTLNHLQTQPLLAAEPYLALRKAADHVGSLQIRNMATVVGNICTGISSADVSVPLLALDAQVHAVSAEGSRLIPLSEFFTGPRKLAITPNELITELILPAPAKQDYFSYFRKVGTRKELLISTLNIAGVLHLDQQGIVDELRLAMGVVAPVPVRLCKTEKALLGNPLTSKTLKEAEAALLSEIHPRSSHHGSKEYRTLLAVNLLRRLLRS
;
A
#
# COMPACT_ATOMS: atom_id res chain seq x y z
N MET A 1 28.72 -0.62 10.67
CA MET A 1 28.72 -2.10 10.69
C MET A 1 27.68 -2.52 11.73
N THR A 2 26.84 -3.51 11.44
CA THR A 2 25.84 -3.99 12.39
C THR A 2 26.53 -4.74 13.52
N GLU A 3 26.25 -4.35 14.78
CA GLU A 3 26.87 -4.95 15.98
C GLU A 3 26.08 -6.19 16.43
N THR A 4 24.74 -6.14 16.41
CA THR A 4 23.89 -7.22 16.90
C THR A 4 22.60 -7.32 16.10
N CYS A 5 22.15 -8.56 15.89
CA CYS A 5 20.83 -8.88 15.36
C CYS A 5 20.01 -9.59 16.44
N PHE A 6 18.86 -9.03 16.78
CA PHE A 6 17.89 -9.59 17.73
C PHE A 6 16.76 -10.28 16.96
N SER A 7 16.32 -11.44 17.42
CA SER A 7 15.21 -12.20 16.83
C SER A 7 14.20 -12.57 17.94
N PRO A 8 13.35 -11.61 18.38
CA PRO A 8 12.38 -11.87 19.42
C PRO A 8 11.30 -12.84 18.94
N SER A 9 10.76 -13.67 19.85
CA SER A 9 9.69 -14.61 19.57
C SER A 9 8.30 -14.07 19.90
N VAL A 10 8.22 -12.94 20.62
CA VAL A 10 6.96 -12.29 21.00
C VAL A 10 7.02 -10.77 20.76
N VAL A 11 5.86 -10.17 20.46
CA VAL A 11 5.74 -8.74 20.17
C VAL A 11 6.20 -7.88 21.35
N SER A 12 5.92 -8.27 22.60
CA SER A 12 6.35 -7.54 23.80
C SER A 12 7.88 -7.35 23.85
N GLU A 13 8.63 -8.41 23.61
CA GLU A 13 10.09 -8.34 23.54
C GLU A 13 10.57 -7.42 22.42
N ALA A 14 9.93 -7.48 21.24
CA ALA A 14 10.27 -6.64 20.11
C ALA A 14 10.08 -5.14 20.42
N VAL A 15 8.97 -4.76 21.06
CA VAL A 15 8.72 -3.36 21.42
C VAL A 15 9.63 -2.87 22.57
N GLU A 16 10.00 -3.74 23.51
CA GLU A 16 10.98 -3.41 24.54
C GLU A 16 12.38 -3.12 23.94
N LEU A 17 12.81 -3.92 22.95
CA LEU A 17 14.04 -3.68 22.21
C LEU A 17 13.98 -2.35 21.44
N LEU A 18 12.85 -2.04 20.78
CA LEU A 18 12.64 -0.76 20.09
C LEU A 18 12.65 0.42 21.07
N ALA A 19 12.01 0.29 22.23
CA ALA A 19 12.05 1.32 23.29
C ALA A 19 13.49 1.56 23.78
N ARG A 20 14.30 0.50 23.90
CA ARG A 20 15.69 0.58 24.37
C ARG A 20 16.65 1.18 23.37
N TYR A 21 16.55 0.81 22.09
CA TYR A 21 17.54 1.16 21.07
C TYR A 21 17.05 2.24 20.09
N GLY A 22 15.74 2.46 19.97
CA GLY A 22 15.14 3.54 19.20
C GLY A 22 15.66 3.64 17.76
N ALA A 23 16.13 4.82 17.38
CA ALA A 23 16.58 5.11 16.01
C ALA A 23 17.83 4.32 15.56
N GLU A 24 18.63 3.78 16.50
CA GLU A 24 19.82 2.96 16.19
C GLU A 24 19.46 1.56 15.70
N MET A 25 18.20 1.13 15.93
CA MET A 25 17.67 -0.16 15.50
C MET A 25 16.91 -0.03 14.18
N LYS A 26 17.15 -0.97 13.26
CA LYS A 26 16.35 -1.11 12.03
C LYS A 26 15.57 -2.41 12.06
N ILE A 27 14.30 -2.31 11.75
CA ILE A 27 13.38 -3.44 11.67
C ILE A 27 13.60 -4.17 10.35
N CYS A 28 13.84 -5.47 10.42
CA CYS A 28 14.01 -6.35 9.28
C CYS A 28 12.87 -7.37 9.24
N ALA A 29 11.93 -7.20 8.30
CA ALA A 29 10.95 -8.22 7.92
C ALA A 29 11.55 -9.11 6.82
N GLY A 30 11.11 -8.97 5.56
CA GLY A 30 11.70 -9.72 4.44
C GLY A 30 13.08 -9.25 3.95
N GLY A 31 13.60 -8.12 4.42
CA GLY A 31 14.94 -7.59 4.11
C GLY A 31 15.18 -7.11 2.68
N THR A 32 14.24 -7.30 1.75
CA THR A 32 14.42 -7.10 0.29
C THR A 32 14.69 -5.65 -0.13
N ASP A 33 14.28 -4.64 0.64
CA ASP A 33 14.68 -3.23 0.44
C ASP A 33 15.79 -2.83 1.42
N LEU A 34 15.69 -3.20 2.70
CA LEU A 34 16.62 -2.80 3.75
C LEU A 34 18.08 -3.16 3.42
N PHE A 35 18.36 -4.42 3.09
CA PHE A 35 19.73 -4.85 2.79
C PHE A 35 20.27 -4.23 1.49
N VAL A 36 19.41 -3.91 0.52
CA VAL A 36 19.82 -3.16 -0.68
C VAL A 36 20.20 -1.72 -0.30
N MET A 37 19.46 -1.09 0.61
CA MET A 37 19.76 0.27 1.07
C MET A 37 21.05 0.30 1.92
N MET A 38 21.24 -0.68 2.79
CA MET A 38 22.49 -0.82 3.58
C MET A 38 23.69 -1.00 2.67
N ARG A 39 23.63 -1.92 1.69
CA ARG A 39 24.71 -2.14 0.72
C ARG A 39 25.06 -0.90 -0.11
N LYS A 40 24.07 -0.01 -0.36
CA LYS A 40 24.27 1.26 -1.06
C LYS A 40 24.73 2.40 -0.14
N GLY A 41 24.98 2.14 1.15
CA GLY A 41 25.32 3.17 2.14
C GLY A 41 24.21 4.19 2.40
N LYS A 42 22.92 3.83 2.11
CA LYS A 42 21.77 4.71 2.28
C LYS A 42 20.95 4.39 3.54
N ALA A 43 21.29 3.35 4.24
CA ALA A 43 20.75 3.00 5.54
C ALA A 43 21.88 2.41 6.39
N ASP A 44 21.99 2.90 7.63
CA ASP A 44 22.84 2.32 8.65
C ASP A 44 21.97 1.69 9.74
N ALA A 45 22.42 0.56 10.26
CA ALA A 45 21.81 -0.12 11.37
C ALA A 45 22.89 -0.58 12.33
N ARG A 46 22.94 0.03 13.51
CA ARG A 46 23.80 -0.49 14.59
C ARG A 46 23.22 -1.79 15.11
N TYR A 47 21.91 -1.83 15.28
CA TYR A 47 21.12 -3.01 15.68
C TYR A 47 20.10 -3.37 14.63
N LEU A 48 19.88 -4.68 14.43
CA LEU A 48 18.80 -5.21 13.61
C LEU A 48 17.79 -5.93 14.49
N LEU A 49 16.50 -5.66 14.24
CA LEU A 49 15.39 -6.39 14.80
C LEU A 49 14.80 -7.27 13.71
N ASN A 50 15.12 -8.54 13.73
CA ASN A 50 14.59 -9.54 12.80
C ASN A 50 13.23 -10.05 13.30
N LEU A 51 12.22 -9.94 12.46
CA LEU A 51 10.84 -10.31 12.82
C LEU A 51 10.46 -11.74 12.44
N SER A 52 11.40 -12.56 11.93
CA SER A 52 11.09 -13.89 11.35
C SER A 52 10.46 -14.87 12.34
N GLU A 53 10.76 -14.72 13.64
CA GLU A 53 10.26 -15.61 14.70
C GLU A 53 8.90 -15.15 15.28
N LEU A 54 8.42 -13.95 14.88
CA LEU A 54 7.11 -13.45 15.33
C LEU A 54 5.98 -14.12 14.52
N ASP A 55 4.94 -14.59 15.22
CA ASP A 55 3.73 -15.14 14.60
C ASP A 55 2.83 -14.00 14.04
N LEU A 56 3.32 -13.32 13.01
CA LEU A 56 2.67 -12.21 12.32
C LEU A 56 2.40 -12.52 10.83
N SER A 57 2.36 -13.82 10.45
CA SER A 57 2.08 -14.26 9.07
C SER A 57 0.67 -14.83 8.94
N TYR A 58 -0.34 -13.97 8.97
CA TYR A 58 -1.75 -14.38 8.92
C TYR A 58 -2.62 -13.38 8.13
N VAL A 59 -3.78 -13.86 7.65
CA VAL A 59 -4.96 -13.04 7.34
C VAL A 59 -6.11 -13.59 8.16
N ARG A 60 -6.75 -12.76 8.98
CA ARG A 60 -7.88 -13.14 9.82
C ARG A 60 -9.04 -12.17 9.68
N LYS A 61 -10.26 -12.67 9.86
CA LYS A 61 -11.46 -11.85 9.96
C LYS A 61 -11.75 -11.53 11.43
N ASN A 62 -11.88 -10.25 11.72
CA ASN A 62 -12.25 -9.76 13.05
C ASN A 62 -13.77 -9.87 13.28
N LYS A 63 -14.21 -9.70 14.53
CA LYS A 63 -15.62 -9.78 14.93
C LYS A 63 -16.49 -8.72 14.26
N ASP A 64 -15.95 -7.57 13.96
CA ASP A 64 -16.60 -6.46 13.25
C ASP A 64 -16.65 -6.65 11.72
N GLY A 65 -16.12 -7.77 11.22
CA GLY A 65 -16.07 -8.08 9.80
C GLY A 65 -14.85 -7.51 9.06
N SER A 66 -14.02 -6.67 9.68
CA SER A 66 -12.75 -6.19 9.13
C SER A 66 -11.76 -7.35 8.95
N LEU A 67 -10.78 -7.18 8.07
CA LEU A 67 -9.68 -8.14 7.90
C LEU A 67 -8.39 -7.58 8.48
N ALA A 68 -7.68 -8.39 9.26
CA ALA A 68 -6.34 -8.09 9.72
C ALA A 68 -5.32 -8.88 8.89
N ILE A 69 -4.29 -8.20 8.38
CA ILE A 69 -3.16 -8.77 7.64
C ILE A 69 -1.91 -8.56 8.48
N GLY A 70 -1.33 -9.63 9.00
CA GLY A 70 -0.15 -9.57 9.85
C GLY A 70 1.10 -9.04 9.11
N ALA A 71 2.01 -8.40 9.84
CA ALA A 71 3.16 -7.68 9.29
C ALA A 71 4.15 -8.58 8.54
N MET A 72 4.20 -9.87 8.87
CA MET A 72 5.07 -10.86 8.22
C MET A 72 4.39 -11.60 7.05
N MET A 73 3.12 -11.26 6.71
CA MET A 73 2.47 -11.81 5.52
C MET A 73 3.27 -11.44 4.27
N THR A 74 3.83 -12.45 3.60
CA THR A 74 4.60 -12.24 2.37
C THR A 74 3.67 -11.93 1.19
N LEU A 75 4.19 -11.21 0.19
CA LEU A 75 3.41 -10.88 -1.01
C LEU A 75 2.99 -12.14 -1.78
N ASN A 76 3.78 -13.19 -1.76
CA ASN A 76 3.42 -14.46 -2.39
C ASN A 76 2.28 -15.18 -1.63
N HIS A 77 2.37 -15.27 -0.32
CA HIS A 77 1.31 -15.89 0.49
C HIS A 77 0.00 -15.09 0.46
N LEU A 78 0.08 -13.76 0.37
CA LEU A 78 -1.11 -12.90 0.27
C LEU A 78 -1.99 -13.29 -0.93
N GLN A 79 -1.40 -13.68 -2.06
CA GLN A 79 -2.12 -14.04 -3.28
C GLN A 79 -2.98 -15.30 -3.11
N THR A 80 -2.63 -16.18 -2.19
CA THR A 80 -3.32 -17.46 -1.97
C THR A 80 -4.33 -17.40 -0.83
N GLN A 81 -4.47 -16.26 -0.13
CA GLN A 81 -5.35 -16.15 1.02
C GLN A 81 -6.83 -16.21 0.62
N PRO A 82 -7.60 -17.18 1.15
CA PRO A 82 -9.02 -17.32 0.79
C PRO A 82 -9.87 -16.09 1.11
N LEU A 83 -9.60 -15.42 2.24
CA LEU A 83 -10.32 -14.21 2.67
C LEU A 83 -10.14 -13.01 1.72
N LEU A 84 -9.13 -13.05 0.87
CA LEU A 84 -8.84 -12.02 -0.14
C LEU A 84 -9.21 -12.49 -1.56
N ALA A 85 -9.89 -13.64 -1.71
CA ALA A 85 -10.19 -14.24 -3.01
C ALA A 85 -11.41 -13.65 -3.71
N ALA A 86 -12.10 -12.71 -3.07
CA ALA A 86 -13.31 -12.06 -3.60
C ALA A 86 -13.17 -10.53 -3.57
N GLU A 87 -14.11 -9.85 -4.21
CA GLU A 87 -14.21 -8.39 -4.14
C GLU A 87 -14.52 -7.93 -2.69
N PRO A 88 -14.03 -6.77 -2.29
CA PRO A 88 -13.23 -5.79 -3.08
C PRO A 88 -11.71 -6.01 -3.03
N TYR A 89 -11.21 -7.18 -2.64
CA TYR A 89 -9.80 -7.42 -2.33
C TYR A 89 -8.95 -7.89 -3.53
N LEU A 90 -9.58 -8.21 -4.66
CA LEU A 90 -8.87 -8.74 -5.84
C LEU A 90 -7.81 -7.78 -6.39
N ALA A 91 -8.05 -6.47 -6.29
CA ALA A 91 -7.07 -5.46 -6.67
C ALA A 91 -5.78 -5.56 -5.84
N LEU A 92 -5.88 -5.83 -4.53
CA LEU A 92 -4.73 -6.01 -3.64
C LEU A 92 -3.92 -7.27 -4.01
N ARG A 93 -4.60 -8.39 -4.24
CA ARG A 93 -3.93 -9.63 -4.71
C ARG A 93 -3.19 -9.42 -6.01
N LYS A 94 -3.84 -8.75 -6.98
CA LYS A 94 -3.25 -8.44 -8.28
C LYS A 94 -2.05 -7.51 -8.17
N ALA A 95 -2.09 -6.51 -7.28
CA ALA A 95 -0.94 -5.65 -7.02
C ALA A 95 0.24 -6.42 -6.43
N ALA A 96 -0.02 -7.31 -5.47
CA ALA A 96 1.02 -8.15 -4.86
C ALA A 96 1.73 -9.03 -5.90
N ASP A 97 1.01 -9.60 -6.87
CA ASP A 97 1.58 -10.41 -7.94
C ASP A 97 2.52 -9.63 -8.87
N HIS A 98 2.31 -8.31 -8.99
CA HIS A 98 3.13 -7.44 -9.85
C HIS A 98 4.38 -6.88 -9.17
N VAL A 99 4.65 -7.21 -7.89
CA VAL A 99 5.85 -6.75 -7.19
C VAL A 99 7.05 -7.65 -7.49
N GLY A 100 8.11 -7.10 -8.03
CA GLY A 100 9.39 -7.78 -8.21
C GLY A 100 9.31 -9.11 -8.93
N SER A 101 10.20 -10.05 -8.56
CA SER A 101 10.17 -11.44 -8.99
C SER A 101 9.48 -12.33 -7.95
N LEU A 102 9.21 -13.59 -8.29
CA LEU A 102 8.69 -14.58 -7.34
C LEU A 102 9.60 -14.71 -6.11
N GLN A 103 10.93 -14.73 -6.30
CA GLN A 103 11.89 -14.79 -5.21
C GLN A 103 11.76 -13.59 -4.26
N ILE A 104 11.57 -12.38 -4.82
CA ILE A 104 11.32 -11.19 -4.03
C ILE A 104 9.99 -11.31 -3.27
N ARG A 105 8.91 -11.75 -3.94
CA ARG A 105 7.59 -11.89 -3.30
C ARG A 105 7.55 -12.95 -2.21
N ASN A 106 8.40 -13.99 -2.29
CA ASN A 106 8.53 -15.00 -1.24
C ASN A 106 9.13 -14.43 0.07
N MET A 107 9.88 -13.34 -0.01
CA MET A 107 10.54 -12.70 1.12
C MET A 107 9.89 -11.38 1.52
N ALA A 108 9.54 -10.54 0.52
CA ALA A 108 8.95 -9.23 0.76
C ALA A 108 7.58 -9.35 1.41
N THR A 109 7.35 -8.60 2.49
CA THR A 109 6.07 -8.58 3.21
C THR A 109 5.21 -7.40 2.76
N VAL A 110 3.89 -7.50 2.98
CA VAL A 110 2.94 -6.42 2.66
C VAL A 110 3.29 -5.15 3.43
N VAL A 111 3.51 -5.27 4.75
CA VAL A 111 3.91 -4.14 5.61
C VAL A 111 5.30 -3.64 5.23
N GLY A 112 6.27 -4.52 4.94
CA GLY A 112 7.59 -4.11 4.46
C GLY A 112 7.52 -3.28 3.19
N ASN A 113 6.59 -3.61 2.26
CA ASN A 113 6.42 -2.86 1.02
C ASN A 113 5.90 -1.43 1.27
N ILE A 114 4.87 -1.24 2.11
CA ILE A 114 4.39 0.11 2.45
C ILE A 114 5.44 0.90 3.23
N CYS A 115 6.22 0.25 4.10
CA CYS A 115 7.28 0.90 4.89
C CYS A 115 8.45 1.41 4.05
N THR A 116 8.56 1.04 2.77
CA THR A 116 9.53 1.68 1.86
C THR A 116 9.26 3.17 1.69
N GLY A 117 8.02 3.63 1.86
CA GLY A 117 7.58 5.01 1.72
C GLY A 117 7.84 5.61 0.32
N ILE A 118 7.89 4.77 -0.72
CA ILE A 118 8.10 5.22 -2.11
C ILE A 118 6.78 5.27 -2.87
N SER A 119 6.65 6.26 -3.76
CA SER A 119 5.43 6.46 -4.55
C SER A 119 5.12 5.31 -5.52
N SER A 120 6.10 4.46 -5.84
CA SER A 120 5.96 3.31 -6.73
C SER A 120 5.72 1.98 -5.99
N ALA A 121 5.45 2.00 -4.67
CA ALA A 121 5.10 0.81 -3.91
C ALA A 121 3.71 0.31 -4.32
N ASP A 122 3.67 -0.79 -5.08
CA ASP A 122 2.47 -1.21 -5.79
C ASP A 122 1.30 -1.58 -4.87
N VAL A 123 1.55 -2.24 -3.72
CA VAL A 123 0.47 -2.65 -2.81
C VAL A 123 -0.08 -1.49 -1.97
N SER A 124 0.66 -0.38 -1.85
CA SER A 124 0.17 0.82 -1.16
C SER A 124 -1.08 1.40 -1.83
N VAL A 125 -1.19 1.28 -3.15
CA VAL A 125 -2.27 1.89 -3.93
C VAL A 125 -3.62 1.20 -3.69
N PRO A 126 -3.76 -0.14 -3.84
CA PRO A 126 -5.02 -0.79 -3.47
C PRO A 126 -5.31 -0.74 -1.97
N LEU A 127 -4.30 -0.74 -1.10
CA LEU A 127 -4.52 -0.56 0.35
C LEU A 127 -5.11 0.82 0.68
N LEU A 128 -4.69 1.87 -0.02
CA LEU A 128 -5.33 3.19 0.08
C LEU A 128 -6.78 3.17 -0.41
N ALA A 129 -7.06 2.50 -1.52
CA ALA A 129 -8.43 2.35 -2.04
C ALA A 129 -9.32 1.47 -1.13
N LEU A 130 -8.73 0.62 -0.30
CA LEU A 130 -9.42 -0.20 0.70
C LEU A 130 -9.54 0.50 2.07
N ASP A 131 -9.13 1.77 2.20
CA ASP A 131 -9.10 2.53 3.46
C ASP A 131 -8.35 1.79 4.58
N ALA A 132 -7.25 1.11 4.23
CA ALA A 132 -6.46 0.37 5.18
C ALA A 132 -5.92 1.26 6.32
N GLN A 133 -5.80 0.68 7.49
CA GLN A 133 -5.19 1.29 8.67
C GLN A 133 -3.96 0.50 9.09
N VAL A 134 -2.95 1.19 9.55
CA VAL A 134 -1.72 0.60 10.12
C VAL A 134 -1.89 0.48 11.63
N HIS A 135 -1.74 -0.73 12.18
CA HIS A 135 -1.72 -0.95 13.63
C HIS A 135 -0.28 -0.89 14.11
N ALA A 136 0.06 0.19 14.82
CA ALA A 136 1.37 0.42 15.42
C ALA A 136 1.31 0.15 16.93
N VAL A 137 2.30 -0.57 17.45
CA VAL A 137 2.40 -0.97 18.86
C VAL A 137 3.75 -0.52 19.41
N SER A 138 3.75 0.01 20.62
CA SER A 138 4.95 0.37 21.40
C SER A 138 4.84 -0.17 22.82
N ALA A 139 5.86 0.02 23.65
CA ALA A 139 5.81 -0.30 25.08
C ALA A 139 4.76 0.53 25.84
N GLU A 140 4.35 1.68 25.32
CA GLU A 140 3.39 2.62 25.92
C GLU A 140 1.93 2.35 25.50
N GLY A 141 1.72 1.51 24.48
CA GLY A 141 0.38 1.19 23.96
C GLY A 141 0.35 0.99 22.45
N SER A 142 -0.86 1.07 21.88
CA SER A 142 -1.05 0.90 20.44
C SER A 142 -1.95 1.96 19.85
N ARG A 143 -1.82 2.20 18.53
CA ARG A 143 -2.67 3.12 17.79
C ARG A 143 -2.94 2.63 16.37
N LEU A 144 -4.06 3.07 15.80
CA LEU A 144 -4.38 2.90 14.39
C LEU A 144 -4.07 4.20 13.64
N ILE A 145 -3.38 4.07 12.52
CA ILE A 145 -3.01 5.18 11.65
C ILE A 145 -3.67 4.92 10.29
N PRO A 146 -4.59 5.79 9.81
CA PRO A 146 -5.10 5.67 8.45
C PRO A 146 -3.95 5.65 7.43
N LEU A 147 -3.98 4.75 6.47
CA LEU A 147 -2.89 4.65 5.48
C LEU A 147 -2.74 5.93 4.66
N SER A 148 -3.82 6.71 4.49
CA SER A 148 -3.81 8.03 3.86
C SER A 148 -2.97 9.07 4.61
N GLU A 149 -2.76 8.89 5.91
CA GLU A 149 -1.96 9.75 6.79
C GLU A 149 -0.58 9.17 7.10
N PHE A 150 -0.37 7.90 6.71
CA PHE A 150 0.86 7.17 7.04
C PHE A 150 2.09 7.68 6.30
N PHE A 151 1.91 8.15 5.05
CA PHE A 151 3.00 8.66 4.22
C PHE A 151 3.14 10.18 4.38
N THR A 152 4.11 10.63 5.18
CA THR A 152 4.36 12.06 5.44
C THR A 152 5.33 12.70 4.44
N GLY A 153 5.93 11.91 3.56
CA GLY A 153 6.84 12.34 2.50
C GLY A 153 7.63 11.17 1.92
N PRO A 154 8.46 11.38 0.89
CA PRO A 154 9.28 10.33 0.31
C PRO A 154 10.15 9.64 1.36
N ARG A 155 9.91 8.35 1.58
CA ARG A 155 10.56 7.54 2.64
C ARG A 155 10.38 8.07 4.06
N LYS A 156 9.33 8.87 4.30
CA LYS A 156 8.96 9.36 5.63
C LYS A 156 7.58 8.83 5.98
N LEU A 157 7.46 8.30 7.18
CA LEU A 157 6.28 7.61 7.67
C LEU A 157 5.80 8.22 8.98
N ALA A 158 4.52 8.19 9.25
CA ALA A 158 3.90 8.63 10.50
C ALA A 158 4.06 7.58 11.62
N ILE A 159 5.27 7.02 11.74
CA ILE A 159 5.64 6.04 12.77
C ILE A 159 6.92 6.48 13.45
N THR A 160 7.04 6.25 14.75
CA THR A 160 8.21 6.58 15.54
C THR A 160 9.18 5.40 15.65
N PRO A 161 10.47 5.62 15.97
CA PRO A 161 11.45 4.56 16.05
C PRO A 161 11.17 3.49 17.13
N ASN A 162 10.33 3.78 18.12
CA ASN A 162 9.93 2.86 19.19
C ASN A 162 8.62 2.10 18.89
N GLU A 163 8.04 2.27 17.70
CA GLU A 163 6.82 1.58 17.29
C GLU A 163 7.11 0.44 16.33
N LEU A 164 6.42 -0.68 16.52
CA LEU A 164 6.36 -1.82 15.62
C LEU A 164 4.99 -1.88 14.94
N ILE A 165 4.97 -1.98 13.63
CA ILE A 165 3.73 -2.31 12.91
C ILE A 165 3.50 -3.82 13.03
N THR A 166 2.38 -4.21 13.61
CA THR A 166 2.02 -5.63 13.82
C THR A 166 1.08 -6.15 12.74
N GLU A 167 0.19 -5.30 12.22
CA GLU A 167 -0.78 -5.69 11.20
C GLU A 167 -1.34 -4.47 10.44
N LEU A 168 -1.98 -4.74 9.31
CA LEU A 168 -2.87 -3.82 8.60
C LEU A 168 -4.31 -4.24 8.83
N ILE A 169 -5.18 -3.26 9.07
CA ILE A 169 -6.62 -3.49 9.20
C ILE A 169 -7.31 -2.96 7.94
N LEU A 170 -8.03 -3.83 7.26
CA LEU A 170 -8.92 -3.47 6.16
C LEU A 170 -10.34 -3.39 6.71
N PRO A 171 -11.01 -2.24 6.68
CA PRO A 171 -12.39 -2.10 7.13
C PRO A 171 -13.32 -3.12 6.46
N ALA A 172 -14.35 -3.55 7.17
CA ALA A 172 -15.37 -4.41 6.58
C ALA A 172 -16.04 -3.71 5.38
N PRO A 173 -16.26 -4.39 4.24
CA PRO A 173 -17.02 -3.83 3.15
C PRO A 173 -18.43 -3.47 3.61
N ALA A 174 -18.86 -2.23 3.36
CA ALA A 174 -20.19 -1.76 3.74
C ALA A 174 -21.31 -2.36 2.86
N LYS A 175 -20.95 -2.83 1.68
CA LYS A 175 -21.87 -3.36 0.66
C LYS A 175 -21.37 -4.67 0.07
N GLN A 176 -22.18 -5.25 -0.81
CA GLN A 176 -21.79 -6.38 -1.67
C GLN A 176 -21.57 -5.88 -3.10
N ASP A 177 -21.19 -6.77 -3.99
CA ASP A 177 -21.08 -6.50 -5.44
C ASP A 177 -20.15 -5.33 -5.81
N TYR A 178 -19.09 -5.14 -5.00
CA TYR A 178 -18.03 -4.23 -5.38
C TYR A 178 -17.30 -4.73 -6.63
N PHE A 179 -16.83 -3.78 -7.41
CA PHE A 179 -15.80 -3.99 -8.43
C PHE A 179 -14.50 -3.38 -7.96
N SER A 180 -13.40 -4.15 -8.00
CA SER A 180 -12.08 -3.62 -7.72
C SER A 180 -11.16 -3.73 -8.93
N TYR A 181 -10.31 -2.74 -9.08
CA TYR A 181 -9.42 -2.59 -10.22
C TYR A 181 -8.00 -2.29 -9.76
N PHE A 182 -7.03 -2.96 -10.39
CA PHE A 182 -5.61 -2.59 -10.28
C PHE A 182 -4.96 -2.67 -11.65
N ARG A 183 -4.21 -1.62 -11.98
CA ARG A 183 -3.36 -1.62 -13.17
C ARG A 183 -2.03 -0.95 -12.89
N LYS A 184 -0.96 -1.62 -13.33
CA LYS A 184 0.40 -1.14 -13.32
C LYS A 184 0.89 -0.96 -14.75
N VAL A 185 1.57 0.15 -15.02
CA VAL A 185 2.22 0.44 -16.30
C VAL A 185 3.70 0.71 -16.06
N GLY A 186 4.53 0.18 -16.91
CA GLY A 186 5.98 0.35 -16.88
C GLY A 186 6.61 0.03 -18.22
N THR A 187 7.93 0.12 -18.28
CA THR A 187 8.70 0.05 -19.55
C THR A 187 8.97 -1.36 -20.05
N ARG A 188 8.68 -2.39 -19.26
CA ARG A 188 8.89 -3.82 -19.60
C ARG A 188 7.83 -4.69 -18.94
N LYS A 189 7.74 -5.97 -19.31
CA LYS A 189 6.68 -6.86 -18.78
C LYS A 189 6.93 -7.33 -17.36
N GLU A 190 8.19 -7.61 -17.00
CA GLU A 190 8.57 -8.18 -15.71
C GLU A 190 9.60 -7.33 -14.97
N LEU A 191 9.68 -7.48 -13.65
CA LEU A 191 10.63 -6.79 -12.77
C LEU A 191 10.65 -5.28 -12.97
N LEU A 192 9.48 -4.71 -13.27
CA LEU A 192 9.39 -3.30 -13.61
C LEU A 192 9.10 -2.42 -12.39
N ILE A 193 9.74 -1.27 -12.37
CA ILE A 193 9.36 -0.16 -11.50
C ILE A 193 8.19 0.56 -12.18
N SER A 194 7.13 0.84 -11.44
CA SER A 194 5.95 1.50 -11.98
C SER A 194 6.27 2.86 -12.56
N THR A 195 5.93 3.06 -13.82
CA THR A 195 5.81 4.41 -14.40
C THR A 195 4.60 5.10 -13.82
N LEU A 196 3.51 4.34 -13.63
CA LEU A 196 2.30 4.72 -12.93
C LEU A 196 1.52 3.45 -12.55
N ASN A 197 0.80 3.49 -11.43
CA ASN A 197 -0.17 2.49 -11.06
C ASN A 197 -1.44 3.15 -10.48
N ILE A 198 -2.57 2.46 -10.65
CA ILE A 198 -3.89 2.89 -10.16
C ILE A 198 -4.58 1.71 -9.51
N ALA A 199 -5.32 1.98 -8.44
CA ALA A 199 -6.33 1.07 -7.93
C ALA A 199 -7.64 1.83 -7.64
N GLY A 200 -8.73 1.10 -7.71
CA GLY A 200 -10.04 1.61 -7.34
C GLY A 200 -10.95 0.51 -6.80
N VAL A 201 -11.87 0.92 -5.96
CA VAL A 201 -12.99 0.13 -5.47
C VAL A 201 -14.25 0.92 -5.79
N LEU A 202 -15.14 0.33 -6.56
CA LEU A 202 -16.36 0.96 -7.09
C LEU A 202 -17.58 0.11 -6.71
N HIS A 203 -18.64 0.76 -6.28
CA HIS A 203 -19.98 0.19 -6.21
C HIS A 203 -20.96 1.10 -6.94
N LEU A 204 -21.84 0.49 -7.74
CA LEU A 204 -22.95 1.16 -8.40
C LEU A 204 -24.26 0.69 -7.75
N ASP A 205 -25.18 1.61 -7.55
CA ASP A 205 -26.52 1.25 -7.11
C ASP A 205 -27.34 0.59 -8.26
N GLN A 206 -28.57 0.20 -7.96
CA GLN A 206 -29.47 -0.46 -8.92
C GLN A 206 -29.83 0.44 -10.12
N GLN A 207 -29.64 1.74 -10.04
CA GLN A 207 -29.85 2.73 -11.10
C GLN A 207 -28.58 3.03 -11.89
N GLY A 208 -27.45 2.40 -11.55
CA GLY A 208 -26.15 2.64 -12.17
C GLY A 208 -25.47 3.94 -11.72
N ILE A 209 -25.87 4.48 -10.57
CA ILE A 209 -25.25 5.65 -9.95
C ILE A 209 -24.07 5.19 -9.10
N VAL A 210 -22.98 5.91 -9.15
CA VAL A 210 -21.80 5.69 -8.29
C VAL A 210 -22.15 6.07 -6.86
N ASP A 211 -22.40 5.10 -6.01
CA ASP A 211 -22.77 5.35 -4.61
C ASP A 211 -21.62 5.08 -3.64
N GLU A 212 -20.57 4.38 -4.10
CA GLU A 212 -19.29 4.28 -3.40
C GLU A 212 -18.12 4.19 -4.39
N LEU A 213 -17.12 5.01 -4.18
CA LEU A 213 -15.91 5.02 -5.01
C LEU A 213 -14.70 5.42 -4.17
N ARG A 214 -13.66 4.62 -4.26
CA ARG A 214 -12.34 4.92 -3.69
C ARG A 214 -11.29 4.70 -4.75
N LEU A 215 -10.49 5.73 -5.03
CA LEU A 215 -9.45 5.74 -6.05
C LEU A 215 -8.12 6.12 -5.44
N ALA A 216 -7.06 5.43 -5.84
CA ALA A 216 -5.70 5.78 -5.46
C ALA A 216 -4.75 5.62 -6.64
N MET A 217 -3.71 6.44 -6.68
CA MET A 217 -2.63 6.33 -7.67
C MET A 217 -1.26 6.42 -7.01
N GLY A 218 -0.31 5.69 -7.58
CA GLY A 218 1.11 5.83 -7.30
C GLY A 218 1.84 6.53 -8.44
N VAL A 219 2.98 7.14 -8.12
CA VAL A 219 3.89 7.84 -9.05
C VAL A 219 3.29 9.12 -9.66
N VAL A 220 2.17 9.59 -9.18
CA VAL A 220 1.55 10.87 -9.56
C VAL A 220 1.83 11.99 -8.55
N ALA A 221 2.44 11.65 -7.41
CA ALA A 221 2.84 12.55 -6.33
C ALA A 221 4.12 11.99 -5.66
N PRO A 222 4.74 12.72 -4.70
CA PRO A 222 5.91 12.21 -3.96
C PRO A 222 5.67 10.91 -3.19
N VAL A 223 4.41 10.63 -2.81
CA VAL A 223 3.94 9.41 -2.13
C VAL A 223 2.70 8.87 -2.85
N PRO A 224 2.25 7.63 -2.59
CA PRO A 224 0.95 7.15 -3.09
C PRO A 224 -0.18 7.99 -2.50
N VAL A 225 -1.19 8.32 -3.29
CA VAL A 225 -2.26 9.24 -2.87
C VAL A 225 -3.66 8.72 -3.20
N ARG A 226 -4.64 9.06 -2.34
CA ARG A 226 -6.07 8.97 -2.63
C ARG A 226 -6.47 10.12 -3.54
N LEU A 227 -7.40 9.86 -4.45
CA LEU A 227 -7.89 10.82 -5.44
C LEU A 227 -9.24 11.40 -5.00
N CYS A 228 -9.28 12.06 -3.84
CA CYS A 228 -10.53 12.49 -3.20
C CYS A 228 -11.34 13.49 -4.03
N LYS A 229 -10.70 14.36 -4.81
CA LYS A 229 -11.42 15.29 -5.69
C LYS A 229 -12.06 14.55 -6.87
N THR A 230 -11.34 13.58 -7.44
CA THR A 230 -11.85 12.74 -8.53
C THR A 230 -13.01 11.86 -8.04
N GLU A 231 -12.90 11.26 -6.86
CA GLU A 231 -13.97 10.50 -6.20
C GLU A 231 -15.22 11.37 -6.04
N LYS A 232 -15.07 12.57 -5.47
CA LYS A 232 -16.17 13.51 -5.24
C LYS A 232 -16.87 13.94 -6.53
N ALA A 233 -16.17 14.05 -7.64
CA ALA A 233 -16.75 14.42 -8.93
C ALA A 233 -17.64 13.30 -9.52
N LEU A 234 -17.43 12.05 -9.11
CA LEU A 234 -18.17 10.88 -9.61
C LEU A 234 -19.28 10.42 -8.66
N LEU A 235 -19.10 10.58 -7.34
CA LEU A 235 -20.07 10.15 -6.34
C LEU A 235 -21.45 10.81 -6.56
N GLY A 236 -22.53 10.01 -6.48
CA GLY A 236 -23.90 10.44 -6.70
C GLY A 236 -24.27 10.68 -8.17
N ASN A 237 -23.40 10.32 -9.11
CA ASN A 237 -23.62 10.53 -10.54
C ASN A 237 -23.51 9.22 -11.33
N PRO A 238 -24.21 9.09 -12.47
CA PRO A 238 -23.99 7.99 -13.40
C PRO A 238 -22.67 8.19 -14.18
N LEU A 239 -22.07 7.10 -14.63
CA LEU A 239 -20.83 7.12 -15.42
C LEU A 239 -21.11 7.53 -16.87
N THR A 240 -21.34 8.82 -17.10
CA THR A 240 -21.59 9.42 -18.42
C THR A 240 -20.33 10.09 -18.98
N SER A 241 -20.34 10.41 -20.29
CA SER A 241 -19.23 11.18 -20.89
C SER A 241 -19.04 12.56 -20.25
N LYS A 242 -20.08 13.15 -19.66
CA LYS A 242 -20.01 14.42 -18.94
C LYS A 242 -19.30 14.23 -17.60
N THR A 243 -19.77 13.29 -16.76
CA THR A 243 -19.19 13.04 -15.43
C THR A 243 -17.76 12.55 -15.53
N LEU A 244 -17.41 11.77 -16.58
CA LEU A 244 -16.03 11.38 -16.86
C LEU A 244 -15.13 12.57 -17.16
N LYS A 245 -15.58 13.58 -17.93
CA LYS A 245 -14.79 14.80 -18.19
C LYS A 245 -14.59 15.63 -16.92
N GLU A 246 -15.60 15.71 -16.07
CA GLU A 246 -15.51 16.39 -14.77
C GLU A 246 -14.50 15.69 -13.84
N ALA A 247 -14.55 14.36 -13.80
CA ALA A 247 -13.58 13.55 -13.05
C ALA A 247 -12.14 13.70 -13.59
N GLU A 248 -11.95 13.78 -14.91
CA GLU A 248 -10.65 14.03 -15.52
C GLU A 248 -10.10 15.41 -15.13
N ALA A 249 -10.96 16.44 -15.13
CA ALA A 249 -10.54 17.78 -14.68
C ALA A 249 -10.17 17.79 -13.20
N ALA A 250 -10.94 17.10 -12.36
CA ALA A 250 -10.62 16.93 -10.94
C ALA A 250 -9.28 16.19 -10.74
N LEU A 251 -9.07 15.07 -11.46
CA LEU A 251 -7.80 14.31 -11.43
C LEU A 251 -6.61 15.21 -11.76
N LEU A 252 -6.69 15.98 -12.85
CA LEU A 252 -5.61 16.88 -13.27
C LEU A 252 -5.30 17.97 -12.23
N SER A 253 -6.28 18.34 -11.40
CA SER A 253 -6.10 19.33 -10.33
C SER A 253 -5.43 18.78 -9.08
N GLU A 254 -5.38 17.44 -8.90
CA GLU A 254 -4.87 16.83 -7.67
C GLU A 254 -3.60 15.99 -7.87
N ILE A 255 -3.20 15.71 -9.11
CA ILE A 255 -1.95 14.99 -9.39
C ILE A 255 -0.80 15.93 -9.73
N HIS A 256 0.40 15.61 -9.24
CA HIS A 256 1.62 16.40 -9.47
C HIS A 256 2.80 15.49 -9.82
N PRO A 257 2.74 14.77 -10.97
CA PRO A 257 3.79 13.84 -11.36
C PRO A 257 5.08 14.58 -11.69
N ARG A 258 6.23 13.91 -11.44
CA ARG A 258 7.57 14.41 -11.78
C ARG A 258 8.16 13.60 -12.93
N SER A 259 9.00 14.23 -13.75
CA SER A 259 9.80 13.52 -14.74
C SER A 259 10.91 12.71 -14.08
N SER A 260 11.19 11.54 -14.63
CA SER A 260 12.31 10.66 -14.25
C SER A 260 12.70 9.79 -15.45
N HIS A 261 13.74 8.95 -15.29
CA HIS A 261 14.11 7.98 -16.32
C HIS A 261 13.06 6.90 -16.62
N HIS A 262 12.00 6.80 -15.77
CA HIS A 262 10.86 5.90 -15.97
C HIS A 262 9.66 6.57 -16.68
N GLY A 263 9.76 7.83 -17.06
CA GLY A 263 8.70 8.55 -17.78
C GLY A 263 8.70 10.05 -17.49
N SER A 264 8.29 10.84 -18.48
CA SER A 264 8.13 12.28 -18.32
C SER A 264 6.85 12.63 -17.54
N LYS A 265 6.78 13.84 -17.02
CA LYS A 265 5.60 14.39 -16.35
C LYS A 265 4.37 14.33 -17.27
N GLU A 266 4.54 14.76 -18.53
CA GLU A 266 3.48 14.80 -19.55
C GLU A 266 2.94 13.40 -19.84
N TYR A 267 3.84 12.43 -20.02
CA TYR A 267 3.47 11.03 -20.24
C TYR A 267 2.69 10.45 -19.05
N ARG A 268 3.13 10.70 -17.83
CA ARG A 268 2.43 10.24 -16.62
C ARG A 268 1.05 10.89 -16.46
N THR A 269 0.93 12.19 -16.78
CA THR A 269 -0.35 12.89 -16.76
C THR A 269 -1.34 12.28 -17.77
N LEU A 270 -0.91 12.07 -19.02
CA LEU A 270 -1.72 11.40 -20.03
C LEU A 270 -2.11 9.98 -19.64
N LEU A 271 -1.16 9.25 -19.08
CA LEU A 271 -1.37 7.88 -18.63
C LEU A 271 -2.37 7.81 -17.48
N ALA A 272 -2.32 8.75 -16.51
CA ALA A 272 -3.26 8.83 -15.39
C ALA A 272 -4.70 9.00 -15.89
N VAL A 273 -4.94 9.92 -16.82
CA VAL A 273 -6.27 10.13 -17.43
C VAL A 273 -6.73 8.86 -18.16
N ASN A 274 -5.87 8.22 -18.95
CA ASN A 274 -6.24 7.01 -19.67
C ASN A 274 -6.55 5.82 -18.75
N LEU A 275 -5.83 5.68 -17.64
CA LEU A 275 -6.09 4.63 -16.66
C LEU A 275 -7.38 4.87 -15.88
N LEU A 276 -7.69 6.13 -15.53
CA LEU A 276 -8.98 6.48 -14.93
C LEU A 276 -10.13 6.12 -15.86
N ARG A 277 -10.06 6.50 -17.15
CA ARG A 277 -11.05 6.13 -18.16
C ARG A 277 -11.26 4.63 -18.28
N ARG A 278 -10.19 3.85 -18.23
CA ARG A 278 -10.26 2.39 -18.30
C ARG A 278 -10.94 1.78 -17.07
N LEU A 279 -10.60 2.27 -15.88
CA LEU A 279 -11.21 1.81 -14.63
C LEU A 279 -12.74 2.03 -14.65
N LEU A 280 -13.16 3.21 -15.11
CA LEU A 280 -14.58 3.60 -15.09
C LEU A 280 -15.39 3.01 -16.27
N ARG A 281 -14.78 2.28 -17.19
CA ARG A 281 -15.44 1.60 -18.33
C ARG A 281 -15.40 0.08 -18.22
N SER A 282 -14.64 -0.47 -17.25
CA SER A 282 -14.52 -1.91 -17.02
C SER A 282 -15.62 -2.44 -16.14
#